data_89d83a52bc6fd6fd74ccae431556af7b
#
_entry.id   89d83a52bc6fd6fd74ccae431556af7b
#
_cell.length_a   1.000
_cell.length_b   1.000
_cell.length_c   1.000
_cell.angle_alpha   90.00
_cell.angle_beta   90.00
_cell.angle_gamma   90.00
#
_symmetry.space_group_name_H-M   'P 1'
#
loop_
_entity.id
_entity.type
_entity.pdbx_description
1 polymer ?
#
loop_
_entity_poly.entity_id
_entity_poly.type
_entity_poly.pdbx_seq_one_letter_code
_entity_poly.pdbx_strand_id
1 'polypeptide(L)'
;MKRLEGKVAIITGANAGIGKATAALFAREGANLVLAARRLDKLKEVEAYAAAHGVKAVSVPTDVSVAADCRRLVDTCVETFGRVDILVNNAGIDDKNMSITNCGEELWNKVIAVDQTSVYYMMREALRYMAPAGSGSIVNISSIGATRSNAGVSYTAAKMAVIGMTKNVAIQFAGKGIRVNAVCPGPTQTDIFDPANLATFDNEFCHLCGKHFDGSLPRTQPEDQANAILFFASDESKAINGETLVVDYGATI
;
A
#
# COMPACT_ATOMS: atom_id res chain seq x y z
N MET A 1 -14.40 -21.35 1.62
CA MET A 1 -14.35 -20.57 2.89
C MET A 1 -13.69 -19.24 2.56
N LYS A 2 -14.25 -18.13 3.01
CA LYS A 2 -13.66 -16.80 2.75
C LYS A 2 -12.41 -16.63 3.62
N ARG A 3 -11.31 -16.13 3.02
CA ARG A 3 -10.00 -16.06 3.68
C ARG A 3 -9.89 -14.98 4.75
N LEU A 4 -10.77 -13.95 4.70
CA LEU A 4 -10.79 -12.83 5.64
C LEU A 4 -12.13 -12.69 6.36
N GLU A 5 -12.91 -13.78 6.49
CA GLU A 5 -14.22 -13.76 7.12
C GLU A 5 -14.16 -13.16 8.52
N GLY A 6 -14.96 -12.09 8.76
CA GLY A 6 -15.03 -11.39 10.04
C GLY A 6 -13.81 -10.54 10.42
N LYS A 7 -12.76 -10.48 9.60
CA LYS A 7 -11.61 -9.57 9.82
C LYS A 7 -11.99 -8.13 9.51
N VAL A 8 -11.26 -7.20 10.08
CA VAL A 8 -11.41 -5.75 9.86
C VAL A 8 -10.11 -5.22 9.25
N ALA A 9 -10.19 -4.64 8.04
CA ALA A 9 -9.05 -4.15 7.29
C ALA A 9 -9.12 -2.64 7.05
N ILE A 10 -8.04 -1.93 7.37
CA ILE A 10 -7.81 -0.54 6.94
C ILE A 10 -6.99 -0.58 5.64
N ILE A 11 -7.46 0.13 4.60
CA ILE A 11 -6.77 0.22 3.32
C ILE A 11 -6.59 1.70 2.97
N THR A 12 -5.34 2.16 2.88
CA THR A 12 -5.03 3.51 2.44
C THR A 12 -4.91 3.58 0.91
N GLY A 13 -5.30 4.70 0.30
CA GLY A 13 -5.33 4.82 -1.16
C GLY A 13 -6.40 3.93 -1.83
N ALA A 14 -7.49 3.62 -1.12
CA ALA A 14 -8.52 2.66 -1.55
C ALA A 14 -9.42 3.15 -2.69
N ASN A 15 -9.23 4.36 -3.19
CA ASN A 15 -10.09 5.02 -4.19
C ASN A 15 -9.74 4.70 -5.64
N ALA A 16 -8.57 4.12 -5.92
CA ALA A 16 -8.10 3.81 -7.29
C ALA A 16 -7.04 2.70 -7.30
N GLY A 17 -6.72 2.17 -8.48
CA GLY A 17 -5.60 1.26 -8.74
C GLY A 17 -5.56 0.05 -7.79
N ILE A 18 -4.38 -0.26 -7.29
CA ILE A 18 -4.12 -1.42 -6.41
C ILE A 18 -4.98 -1.38 -5.15
N GLY A 19 -5.13 -0.21 -4.51
CA GLY A 19 -5.92 -0.08 -3.29
C GLY A 19 -7.42 -0.37 -3.52
N LYS A 20 -8.00 0.09 -4.64
CA LYS A 20 -9.38 -0.22 -5.03
C LYS A 20 -9.56 -1.71 -5.32
N ALA A 21 -8.64 -2.32 -6.07
CA ALA A 21 -8.67 -3.76 -6.35
C ALA A 21 -8.53 -4.60 -5.07
N THR A 22 -7.64 -4.19 -4.16
CA THR A 22 -7.46 -4.83 -2.83
C THR A 22 -8.74 -4.74 -2.01
N ALA A 23 -9.38 -3.58 -1.94
CA ALA A 23 -10.63 -3.40 -1.20
C ALA A 23 -11.76 -4.27 -1.77
N ALA A 24 -11.89 -4.32 -3.10
CA ALA A 24 -12.86 -5.17 -3.77
C ALA A 24 -12.62 -6.67 -3.50
N LEU A 25 -11.36 -7.10 -3.53
CA LEU A 25 -11.00 -8.49 -3.23
C LEU A 25 -11.25 -8.83 -1.76
N PHE A 26 -10.87 -7.97 -0.82
CA PHE A 26 -11.07 -8.17 0.61
C PHE A 26 -12.57 -8.25 0.97
N ALA A 27 -13.41 -7.44 0.31
CA ALA A 27 -14.87 -7.53 0.47
C ALA A 27 -15.41 -8.90 0.03
N ARG A 28 -14.98 -9.41 -1.12
CA ARG A 28 -15.35 -10.78 -1.58
C ARG A 28 -14.89 -11.86 -0.61
N GLU A 29 -13.74 -11.64 0.04
CA GLU A 29 -13.16 -12.56 1.03
C GLU A 29 -13.70 -12.37 2.46
N GLY A 30 -14.71 -11.52 2.65
CA GLY A 30 -15.48 -11.39 3.89
C GLY A 30 -14.94 -10.41 4.92
N ALA A 31 -13.97 -9.56 4.56
CA ALA A 31 -13.48 -8.53 5.46
C ALA A 31 -14.42 -7.32 5.53
N ASN A 32 -14.63 -6.78 6.72
CA ASN A 32 -15.13 -5.43 6.91
C ASN A 32 -14.01 -4.42 6.62
N LEU A 33 -14.36 -3.25 6.05
CA LEU A 33 -13.37 -2.34 5.49
C LEU A 33 -13.45 -0.94 6.09
N VAL A 34 -12.30 -0.35 6.33
CA VAL A 34 -12.15 1.10 6.50
C VAL A 34 -11.31 1.62 5.33
N LEU A 35 -11.96 2.38 4.46
CA LEU A 35 -11.43 2.85 3.20
C LEU A 35 -10.93 4.28 3.34
N ALA A 36 -9.65 4.51 3.10
CA ALA A 36 -9.04 5.82 3.28
C ALA A 36 -8.45 6.38 1.98
N ALA A 37 -8.83 7.59 1.64
CA ALA A 37 -8.24 8.42 0.60
C ALA A 37 -8.75 9.86 0.73
N ARG A 38 -8.18 10.79 -0.04
CA ARG A 38 -8.61 12.20 -0.04
C ARG A 38 -9.99 12.43 -0.71
N ARG A 39 -10.32 11.64 -1.75
CA ARG A 39 -11.55 11.80 -2.55
C ARG A 39 -12.65 10.89 -2.01
N LEU A 40 -13.59 11.49 -1.28
CA LEU A 40 -14.69 10.75 -0.63
C LEU A 40 -15.66 10.13 -1.64
N ASP A 41 -15.96 10.83 -2.74
CA ASP A 41 -16.84 10.34 -3.80
C ASP A 41 -16.39 8.99 -4.35
N LYS A 42 -15.11 8.86 -4.64
CA LYS A 42 -14.50 7.61 -5.12
C LYS A 42 -14.49 6.50 -4.07
N LEU A 43 -14.33 6.85 -2.79
CA LEU A 43 -14.42 5.86 -1.71
C LEU A 43 -15.83 5.32 -1.57
N LYS A 44 -16.86 6.15 -1.77
CA LYS A 44 -18.27 5.73 -1.70
C LYS A 44 -18.64 4.70 -2.78
N GLU A 45 -18.02 4.75 -3.96
CA GLU A 45 -18.18 3.70 -4.98
C GLU A 45 -17.68 2.34 -4.44
N VAL A 46 -16.53 2.33 -3.78
CA VAL A 46 -15.93 1.10 -3.21
C VAL A 46 -16.72 0.60 -1.99
N GLU A 47 -17.21 1.53 -1.17
CA GLU A 47 -18.10 1.22 -0.03
C GLU A 47 -19.38 0.54 -0.49
N ALA A 48 -20.03 1.06 -1.56
CA ALA A 48 -21.22 0.45 -2.14
C ALA A 48 -20.93 -0.96 -2.71
N TYR A 49 -19.77 -1.14 -3.35
CA TYR A 49 -19.33 -2.46 -3.81
C TYR A 49 -19.18 -3.45 -2.65
N ALA A 50 -18.56 -3.04 -1.55
CA ALA A 50 -18.39 -3.87 -0.36
C ALA A 50 -19.76 -4.28 0.25
N ALA A 51 -20.68 -3.33 0.37
CA ALA A 51 -22.03 -3.58 0.85
C ALA A 51 -22.77 -4.61 -0.01
N ALA A 52 -22.62 -4.57 -1.33
CA ALA A 52 -23.20 -5.55 -2.25
C ALA A 52 -22.62 -6.97 -2.06
N HIS A 53 -21.46 -7.11 -1.42
CA HIS A 53 -20.84 -8.40 -1.08
C HIS A 53 -21.12 -8.84 0.38
N GLY A 54 -22.01 -8.11 1.07
CA GLY A 54 -22.49 -8.47 2.41
C GLY A 54 -21.53 -8.12 3.55
N VAL A 55 -20.55 -7.24 3.32
CA VAL A 55 -19.63 -6.75 4.35
C VAL A 55 -19.85 -5.27 4.63
N LYS A 56 -19.55 -4.84 5.86
CA LYS A 56 -19.63 -3.43 6.24
C LYS A 56 -18.36 -2.70 5.81
N ALA A 57 -18.53 -1.52 5.20
CA ALA A 57 -17.43 -0.65 4.86
C ALA A 57 -17.72 0.80 5.31
N VAL A 58 -16.67 1.54 5.66
CA VAL A 58 -16.72 2.94 6.05
C VAL A 58 -15.65 3.71 5.30
N SER A 59 -16.06 4.81 4.65
CA SER A 59 -15.18 5.73 3.93
C SER A 59 -14.74 6.86 4.84
N VAL A 60 -13.42 7.06 4.98
CA VAL A 60 -12.81 8.10 5.82
C VAL A 60 -11.93 9.00 4.96
N PRO A 61 -12.32 10.25 4.70
CA PRO A 61 -11.45 11.22 4.04
C PRO A 61 -10.16 11.40 4.84
N THR A 62 -9.02 11.08 4.23
CA THR A 62 -7.73 11.02 4.93
C THR A 62 -6.62 11.54 4.03
N ASP A 63 -5.84 12.49 4.51
CA ASP A 63 -4.53 12.80 3.99
C ASP A 63 -3.49 12.07 4.84
N VAL A 64 -2.91 11.02 4.29
CA VAL A 64 -1.94 10.18 5.02
C VAL A 64 -0.65 10.89 5.40
N SER A 65 -0.32 12.04 4.76
CA SER A 65 0.81 12.87 5.13
C SER A 65 0.60 13.63 6.45
N VAL A 66 -0.65 13.65 6.97
CA VAL A 66 -1.04 14.34 8.20
C VAL A 66 -1.23 13.32 9.34
N ALA A 67 -0.38 13.40 10.36
CA ALA A 67 -0.39 12.45 11.48
C ALA A 67 -1.74 12.39 12.21
N ALA A 68 -2.43 13.53 12.38
CA ALA A 68 -3.74 13.59 13.02
C ALA A 68 -4.82 12.85 12.20
N ASP A 69 -4.74 12.89 10.87
CA ASP A 69 -5.64 12.17 9.99
C ASP A 69 -5.42 10.66 10.08
N CYS A 70 -4.16 10.22 10.12
CA CYS A 70 -3.82 8.80 10.32
C CYS A 70 -4.36 8.27 11.66
N ARG A 71 -4.23 9.04 12.72
CA ARG A 71 -4.81 8.70 14.03
C ARG A 71 -6.32 8.60 13.95
N ARG A 72 -7.01 9.63 13.44
CA ARG A 72 -8.47 9.64 13.28
C ARG A 72 -8.96 8.44 12.47
N LEU A 73 -8.25 8.06 11.40
CA LEU A 73 -8.58 6.91 10.57
C LEU A 73 -8.60 5.60 11.39
N VAL A 74 -7.55 5.37 12.18
CA VAL A 74 -7.45 4.17 13.03
C VAL A 74 -8.46 4.21 14.15
N ASP A 75 -8.64 5.36 14.82
CA ASP A 75 -9.63 5.53 15.90
C ASP A 75 -11.06 5.28 15.35
N THR A 76 -11.41 5.81 14.16
CA THR A 76 -12.71 5.51 13.48
C THR A 76 -12.89 4.00 13.20
N CYS A 77 -11.81 3.29 12.83
CA CYS A 77 -11.87 1.84 12.66
C CYS A 77 -12.27 1.14 13.96
N VAL A 78 -11.63 1.51 15.06
CA VAL A 78 -11.87 0.90 16.37
C VAL A 78 -13.25 1.28 16.91
N GLU A 79 -13.68 2.54 16.78
CA GLU A 79 -15.02 2.98 17.16
C GLU A 79 -16.12 2.25 16.41
N THR A 80 -15.87 1.93 15.11
CA THR A 80 -16.89 1.29 14.26
C THR A 80 -16.94 -0.23 14.40
N PHE A 81 -15.79 -0.88 14.57
CA PHE A 81 -15.65 -2.34 14.49
C PHE A 81 -15.04 -2.97 15.76
N GLY A 82 -14.56 -2.19 16.71
CA GLY A 82 -13.96 -2.67 17.96
C GLY A 82 -12.53 -3.21 17.83
N ARG A 83 -11.98 -3.28 16.61
CA ARG A 83 -10.67 -3.91 16.33
C ARG A 83 -10.02 -3.45 15.05
N VAL A 84 -8.73 -3.73 14.91
CA VAL A 84 -7.96 -3.62 13.66
C VAL A 84 -7.21 -4.94 13.47
N ASP A 85 -7.53 -5.72 12.44
CA ASP A 85 -6.85 -6.99 12.14
C ASP A 85 -5.79 -6.82 11.05
N ILE A 86 -6.08 -5.98 10.06
CA ILE A 86 -5.25 -5.82 8.88
C ILE A 86 -5.05 -4.34 8.60
N LEU A 87 -3.80 -3.96 8.31
CA LEU A 87 -3.46 -2.65 7.78
C LEU A 87 -2.78 -2.83 6.42
N VAL A 88 -3.32 -2.21 5.37
CA VAL A 88 -2.69 -2.11 4.05
C VAL A 88 -2.25 -0.68 3.81
N ASN A 89 -0.95 -0.42 3.89
CA ASN A 89 -0.32 0.85 3.56
C ASN A 89 -0.06 0.90 2.05
N ASN A 90 -1.09 1.34 1.29
CA ASN A 90 -1.03 1.39 -0.16
C ASN A 90 -1.01 2.83 -0.72
N ALA A 91 -1.45 3.83 0.02
CA ALA A 91 -1.40 5.20 -0.45
C ALA A 91 0.03 5.59 -0.86
N GLY A 92 0.16 6.21 -2.02
CA GLY A 92 1.44 6.67 -2.56
C GLY A 92 1.23 7.61 -3.74
N ILE A 93 2.28 8.32 -4.10
CA ILE A 93 2.37 9.18 -5.28
C ILE A 93 3.68 8.89 -6.02
N ASP A 94 3.71 9.09 -7.33
CA ASP A 94 4.95 9.05 -8.09
C ASP A 94 5.71 10.38 -7.99
N ASP A 95 7.01 10.33 -8.26
CA ASP A 95 7.87 11.51 -8.38
C ASP A 95 8.19 11.85 -9.85
N LYS A 96 7.41 11.30 -10.79
CA LYS A 96 7.58 11.49 -12.24
C LYS A 96 8.97 11.05 -12.73
N ASN A 97 9.54 10.06 -12.08
CA ASN A 97 10.92 9.59 -12.32
C ASN A 97 11.93 10.71 -12.36
N MET A 98 11.81 11.73 -11.49
CA MET A 98 12.79 12.83 -11.46
C MET A 98 14.17 12.34 -11.03
N SER A 99 15.17 12.69 -11.84
CA SER A 99 16.58 12.50 -11.50
C SER A 99 17.00 13.36 -10.30
N ILE A 100 18.16 13.09 -9.72
CA ILE A 100 18.66 13.84 -8.55
C ILE A 100 18.83 15.35 -8.83
N THR A 101 19.12 15.72 -10.05
CA THR A 101 19.27 17.11 -10.47
C THR A 101 17.96 17.82 -10.78
N ASN A 102 16.92 17.06 -11.12
CA ASN A 102 15.62 17.60 -11.53
C ASN A 102 14.55 17.51 -10.43
N CYS A 103 14.80 16.75 -9.34
CA CYS A 103 13.89 16.62 -8.22
C CYS A 103 14.00 17.84 -7.30
N GLY A 104 13.05 18.78 -7.41
CA GLY A 104 12.99 19.94 -6.52
C GLY A 104 12.56 19.55 -5.09
N GLU A 105 12.92 20.40 -4.10
CA GLU A 105 12.67 20.15 -2.67
C GLU A 105 11.18 19.96 -2.33
N GLU A 106 10.30 20.68 -3.00
CA GLU A 106 8.85 20.55 -2.78
C GLU A 106 8.37 19.14 -3.15
N LEU A 107 8.77 18.62 -4.32
CA LEU A 107 8.42 17.28 -4.76
C LEU A 107 9.04 16.23 -3.85
N TRP A 108 10.33 16.39 -3.51
CA TRP A 108 11.02 15.53 -2.56
C TRP A 108 10.25 15.43 -1.25
N ASN A 109 9.96 16.55 -0.61
CA ASN A 109 9.28 16.59 0.69
C ASN A 109 7.88 15.98 0.61
N LYS A 110 7.15 16.22 -0.47
CA LYS A 110 5.82 15.66 -0.68
C LYS A 110 5.85 14.15 -0.83
N VAL A 111 6.77 13.59 -1.61
CA VAL A 111 6.92 12.15 -1.80
C VAL A 111 7.33 11.47 -0.49
N ILE A 112 8.31 12.02 0.22
CA ILE A 112 8.72 11.50 1.54
C ILE A 112 7.55 11.52 2.54
N ALA A 113 6.77 12.60 2.58
CA ALA A 113 5.62 12.70 3.50
C ALA A 113 4.56 11.64 3.19
N VAL A 114 4.23 11.43 1.90
CA VAL A 114 3.15 10.53 1.48
C VAL A 114 3.60 9.07 1.43
N ASP A 115 4.78 8.76 0.88
CA ASP A 115 5.19 7.39 0.56
C ASP A 115 6.02 6.72 1.66
N GLN A 116 6.62 7.53 2.56
CA GLN A 116 7.45 7.03 3.66
C GLN A 116 6.87 7.38 5.03
N THR A 117 6.70 8.67 5.34
CA THR A 117 6.31 9.11 6.68
C THR A 117 4.90 8.64 7.03
N SER A 118 4.00 8.60 6.06
CA SER A 118 2.64 8.07 6.24
C SER A 118 2.63 6.62 6.72
N VAL A 119 3.50 5.77 6.16
CA VAL A 119 3.62 4.36 6.54
C VAL A 119 4.04 4.23 8.01
N TYR A 120 4.98 5.07 8.45
CA TYR A 120 5.34 5.16 9.87
C TYR A 120 4.13 5.57 10.73
N TYR A 121 3.40 6.62 10.36
CA TYR A 121 2.22 7.06 11.12
C TYR A 121 1.17 5.96 11.22
N MET A 122 0.81 5.35 10.09
CA MET A 122 -0.22 4.32 10.05
C MET A 122 0.16 3.06 10.84
N MET A 123 1.41 2.58 10.72
CA MET A 123 1.88 1.45 11.51
C MET A 123 1.85 1.77 13.00
N ARG A 124 2.35 2.94 13.41
CA ARG A 124 2.34 3.37 14.80
C ARG A 124 0.93 3.38 15.39
N GLU A 125 -0.03 3.96 14.69
CA GLU A 125 -1.40 4.08 15.18
C GLU A 125 -2.11 2.70 15.20
N ALA A 126 -1.96 1.87 14.18
CA ALA A 126 -2.56 0.53 14.15
C ALA A 126 -1.98 -0.39 15.25
N LEU A 127 -0.67 -0.32 15.49
CA LEU A 127 0.01 -1.11 16.52
C LEU A 127 -0.43 -0.76 17.95
N ARG A 128 -1.00 0.43 18.20
CA ARG A 128 -1.63 0.77 19.50
C ARG A 128 -2.75 -0.22 19.88
N TYR A 129 -3.39 -0.81 18.88
CA TYR A 129 -4.50 -1.75 19.05
C TYR A 129 -4.11 -3.19 18.75
N MET A 130 -3.29 -3.42 17.73
CA MET A 130 -2.83 -4.78 17.38
C MET A 130 -1.92 -5.38 18.45
N ALA A 131 -1.02 -4.57 19.05
CA ALA A 131 -0.06 -5.09 20.03
C ALA A 131 -0.71 -5.61 21.31
N PRO A 132 -1.65 -4.88 21.96
CA PRO A 132 -2.39 -5.42 23.10
C PRO A 132 -3.27 -6.62 22.74
N ALA A 133 -3.80 -6.68 21.52
CA ALA A 133 -4.62 -7.80 21.03
C ALA A 133 -3.78 -9.05 20.71
N GLY A 134 -2.45 -8.92 20.59
CA GLY A 134 -1.55 -10.02 20.23
C GLY A 134 -1.84 -10.60 18.84
N SER A 135 -2.41 -9.81 17.93
CA SER A 135 -2.82 -10.26 16.60
C SER A 135 -2.84 -9.09 15.60
N GLY A 136 -2.32 -9.33 14.41
CA GLY A 136 -2.38 -8.35 13.33
C GLY A 136 -1.59 -8.76 12.09
N SER A 137 -1.98 -8.22 10.93
CA SER A 137 -1.21 -8.31 9.70
C SER A 137 -1.06 -6.93 9.07
N ILE A 138 0.16 -6.50 8.84
CA ILE A 138 0.48 -5.24 8.16
C ILE A 138 1.12 -5.58 6.82
N VAL A 139 0.55 -5.02 5.74
CA VAL A 139 1.07 -5.17 4.38
C VAL A 139 1.42 -3.79 3.85
N ASN A 140 2.71 -3.55 3.65
CA ASN A 140 3.22 -2.30 3.11
C ASN A 140 3.44 -2.41 1.61
N ILE A 141 2.99 -1.43 0.84
CA ILE A 141 3.22 -1.38 -0.60
C ILE A 141 4.47 -0.56 -0.87
N SER A 142 5.55 -1.27 -1.20
CA SER A 142 6.79 -0.70 -1.67
C SER A 142 6.79 -0.62 -3.21
N SER A 143 7.87 -1.00 -3.88
CA SER A 143 8.00 -0.98 -5.34
C SER A 143 9.24 -1.75 -5.80
N ILE A 144 9.28 -2.19 -7.06
CA ILE A 144 10.53 -2.58 -7.71
C ILE A 144 11.55 -1.43 -7.73
N GLY A 145 11.09 -0.17 -7.72
CA GLY A 145 11.95 1.01 -7.55
C GLY A 145 12.80 0.95 -6.30
N ALA A 146 12.31 0.31 -5.22
CA ALA A 146 13.09 0.09 -4.00
C ALA A 146 14.09 -1.08 -4.13
N THR A 147 13.79 -2.09 -4.93
CA THR A 147 14.65 -3.29 -5.04
C THR A 147 15.71 -3.17 -6.14
N ARG A 148 15.45 -2.34 -7.16
CA ARG A 148 16.32 -2.16 -8.35
C ARG A 148 16.80 -0.73 -8.55
N SER A 149 16.32 0.24 -7.74
CA SER A 149 16.65 1.67 -7.83
C SER A 149 16.36 2.28 -9.21
N ASN A 150 15.34 1.75 -9.90
CA ASN A 150 14.95 2.11 -11.26
C ASN A 150 13.70 3.01 -11.31
N ALA A 151 13.60 3.94 -10.36
CA ALA A 151 12.57 4.95 -10.28
C ALA A 151 13.18 6.29 -9.86
N GLY A 152 12.42 7.38 -9.84
CA GLY A 152 12.92 8.67 -9.45
C GLY A 152 13.52 8.70 -8.03
N VAL A 153 14.35 9.67 -7.76
CA VAL A 153 15.21 9.66 -6.57
C VAL A 153 14.43 9.69 -5.25
N SER A 154 13.38 10.52 -5.15
CA SER A 154 12.59 10.63 -3.93
C SER A 154 11.69 9.40 -3.73
N TYR A 155 11.12 8.88 -4.80
CA TYR A 155 10.31 7.67 -4.76
C TYR A 155 11.14 6.44 -4.37
N THR A 156 12.31 6.26 -4.99
CA THR A 156 13.26 5.19 -4.64
C THR A 156 13.64 5.27 -3.17
N ALA A 157 14.03 6.44 -2.67
CA ALA A 157 14.39 6.63 -1.26
C ALA A 157 13.23 6.28 -0.32
N ALA A 158 12.03 6.78 -0.61
CA ALA A 158 10.84 6.50 0.21
C ALA A 158 10.49 5.00 0.22
N LYS A 159 10.47 4.35 -0.94
CA LYS A 159 10.09 2.93 -1.03
C LYS A 159 11.16 1.98 -0.48
N MET A 160 12.44 2.33 -0.53
CA MET A 160 13.51 1.63 0.19
C MET A 160 13.32 1.74 1.71
N ALA A 161 12.99 2.92 2.21
CA ALA A 161 12.70 3.11 3.64
C ALA A 161 11.51 2.26 4.11
N VAL A 162 10.47 2.08 3.27
CA VAL A 162 9.33 1.20 3.57
C VAL A 162 9.78 -0.25 3.79
N ILE A 163 10.69 -0.77 2.95
CA ILE A 163 11.27 -2.11 3.14
C ILE A 163 12.02 -2.18 4.48
N GLY A 164 12.84 -1.17 4.77
CA GLY A 164 13.57 -1.07 6.04
C GLY A 164 12.65 -1.07 7.25
N MET A 165 11.60 -0.25 7.23
CA MET A 165 10.58 -0.19 8.29
C MET A 165 9.83 -1.53 8.42
N THR A 166 9.47 -2.18 7.30
CA THR A 166 8.81 -3.49 7.30
C THR A 166 9.62 -4.52 8.09
N LYS A 167 10.89 -4.67 7.76
CA LYS A 167 11.79 -5.62 8.44
C LYS A 167 12.02 -5.27 9.90
N ASN A 168 12.23 -3.99 10.18
CA ASN A 168 12.48 -3.53 11.55
C ASN A 168 11.27 -3.78 12.48
N VAL A 169 10.06 -3.43 12.03
CA VAL A 169 8.83 -3.64 12.80
C VAL A 169 8.51 -5.14 12.91
N ALA A 170 8.75 -5.93 11.86
CA ALA A 170 8.62 -7.39 11.92
C ALA A 170 9.48 -8.02 13.04
N ILE A 171 10.71 -7.55 13.23
CA ILE A 171 11.60 -7.99 14.34
C ILE A 171 11.00 -7.61 15.70
N GLN A 172 10.46 -6.39 15.87
CA GLN A 172 9.90 -5.92 17.13
C GLN A 172 8.71 -6.76 17.61
N PHE A 173 7.95 -7.33 16.66
CA PHE A 173 6.74 -8.09 16.94
C PHE A 173 6.85 -9.58 16.62
N ALA A 174 8.06 -10.10 16.33
CA ALA A 174 8.31 -11.52 16.14
C ALA A 174 7.85 -12.32 17.37
N GLY A 175 7.04 -13.36 17.13
CA GLY A 175 6.47 -14.20 18.20
C GLY A 175 5.32 -13.55 18.98
N LYS A 176 4.90 -12.32 18.65
CA LYS A 176 3.81 -11.60 19.33
C LYS A 176 2.48 -11.62 18.57
N GLY A 177 2.34 -12.51 17.59
CA GLY A 177 1.10 -12.66 16.81
C GLY A 177 0.86 -11.56 15.76
N ILE A 178 1.84 -10.68 15.51
CA ILE A 178 1.75 -9.62 14.48
C ILE A 178 2.79 -9.89 13.41
N ARG A 179 2.36 -9.81 12.15
CA ARG A 179 3.22 -9.96 10.97
C ARG A 179 3.27 -8.66 10.19
N VAL A 180 4.43 -8.34 9.65
CA VAL A 180 4.64 -7.15 8.82
C VAL A 180 5.43 -7.58 7.58
N ASN A 181 4.81 -7.45 6.39
CA ASN A 181 5.42 -7.82 5.13
C ASN A 181 5.25 -6.71 4.09
N ALA A 182 6.01 -6.76 3.02
CA ALA A 182 5.93 -5.81 1.92
C ALA A 182 5.65 -6.49 0.58
N VAL A 183 4.81 -5.87 -0.24
CA VAL A 183 4.67 -6.17 -1.67
C VAL A 183 5.40 -5.09 -2.45
N CYS A 184 6.17 -5.50 -3.46
CA CYS A 184 6.90 -4.62 -4.38
C CYS A 184 6.32 -4.79 -5.78
N PRO A 185 5.30 -3.98 -6.16
CA PRO A 185 4.75 -3.99 -7.49
C PRO A 185 5.79 -3.63 -8.55
N GLY A 186 5.74 -4.34 -9.68
CA GLY A 186 6.28 -3.88 -10.94
C GLY A 186 5.35 -2.91 -11.66
N PRO A 187 5.59 -2.64 -12.96
CA PRO A 187 4.70 -1.82 -13.77
C PRO A 187 3.28 -2.39 -13.72
N THR A 188 2.36 -1.65 -13.09
CA THR A 188 0.97 -2.08 -12.89
C THR A 188 0.02 -1.14 -13.62
N GLN A 189 -0.95 -1.68 -14.37
CA GLN A 189 -1.90 -0.92 -15.17
C GLN A 189 -2.82 -0.09 -14.26
N THR A 190 -2.44 1.16 -14.03
CA THR A 190 -3.13 2.16 -13.21
C THR A 190 -3.11 3.52 -13.89
N ASP A 191 -3.77 4.52 -13.32
CA ASP A 191 -3.81 5.90 -13.83
C ASP A 191 -2.41 6.56 -13.94
N ILE A 192 -1.37 6.01 -13.32
CA ILE A 192 0.02 6.47 -13.46
C ILE A 192 0.47 6.40 -14.92
N PHE A 193 -0.01 5.40 -15.66
CA PHE A 193 0.32 5.21 -17.08
C PHE A 193 -0.60 5.94 -18.05
N ASP A 194 -1.44 6.86 -17.56
CA ASP A 194 -2.17 7.78 -18.43
C ASP A 194 -1.16 8.62 -19.25
N PRO A 195 -1.33 8.74 -20.59
CA PRO A 195 -0.43 9.51 -21.45
C PRO A 195 -0.19 10.95 -20.98
N ALA A 196 -1.23 11.61 -20.44
CA ALA A 196 -1.12 12.97 -19.91
C ALA A 196 -0.20 13.03 -18.68
N ASN A 197 -0.19 11.99 -17.85
CA ASN A 197 0.69 11.89 -16.70
C ASN A 197 2.14 11.59 -17.14
N LEU A 198 2.33 10.62 -18.03
CA LEU A 198 3.64 10.24 -18.56
C LEU A 198 4.37 11.39 -19.27
N ALA A 199 3.64 12.31 -19.91
CA ALA A 199 4.21 13.50 -20.55
C ALA A 199 4.94 14.45 -19.57
N THR A 200 4.71 14.28 -18.26
CA THR A 200 5.33 15.11 -17.21
C THR A 200 6.57 14.48 -16.60
N PHE A 201 6.97 13.27 -17.03
CA PHE A 201 8.09 12.52 -16.48
C PHE A 201 9.44 13.06 -17.01
N ASP A 202 10.50 12.82 -16.23
CA ASP A 202 11.89 13.02 -16.68
C ASP A 202 12.25 11.93 -17.71
N ASN A 203 12.07 12.27 -19.00
CA ASN A 203 12.24 11.32 -20.09
C ASN A 203 13.65 10.76 -20.21
N GLU A 204 14.67 11.58 -19.91
CA GLU A 204 16.07 11.15 -19.96
C GLU A 204 16.32 10.08 -18.89
N PHE A 205 15.88 10.34 -17.66
CA PHE A 205 16.03 9.37 -16.59
C PHE A 205 15.13 8.15 -16.75
N CYS A 206 13.92 8.31 -17.30
CA CYS A 206 13.07 7.17 -17.68
C CYS A 206 13.77 6.22 -18.66
N HIS A 207 14.49 6.75 -19.66
CA HIS A 207 15.26 5.93 -20.59
C HIS A 207 16.38 5.15 -19.87
N LEU A 208 17.06 5.77 -18.91
CA LEU A 208 18.07 5.07 -18.09
C LEU A 208 17.45 3.99 -17.21
N CYS A 209 16.36 4.30 -16.51
CA CYS A 209 15.61 3.33 -15.69
C CYS A 209 15.15 2.11 -16.51
N GLY A 210 14.69 2.35 -17.73
CA GLY A 210 14.23 1.30 -18.64
C GLY A 210 15.28 0.24 -19.00
N LYS A 211 16.57 0.49 -18.78
CA LYS A 211 17.65 -0.48 -18.99
C LYS A 211 17.77 -1.50 -17.84
N HIS A 212 17.06 -1.28 -16.74
CA HIS A 212 17.15 -2.07 -15.52
C HIS A 212 15.92 -2.95 -15.27
N PHE A 213 15.06 -3.11 -16.27
CA PHE A 213 13.97 -4.09 -16.26
C PHE A 213 13.59 -4.49 -17.69
N ASP A 214 13.00 -5.68 -17.85
CA ASP A 214 12.51 -6.13 -19.13
C ASP A 214 11.12 -5.51 -19.44
N GLY A 215 11.15 -4.43 -20.23
CA GLY A 215 9.94 -3.73 -20.68
C GLY A 215 9.11 -4.47 -21.73
N SER A 216 9.57 -5.62 -22.25
CA SER A 216 8.81 -6.46 -23.18
C SER A 216 7.76 -7.32 -22.49
N LEU A 217 7.91 -7.54 -21.16
CA LEU A 217 6.96 -8.29 -20.37
C LEU A 217 5.67 -7.50 -20.09
N PRO A 218 4.53 -8.18 -19.90
CA PRO A 218 3.27 -7.51 -19.68
C PRO A 218 3.29 -6.73 -18.35
N ARG A 219 2.52 -5.64 -18.30
CA ARG A 219 2.22 -4.97 -17.04
C ARG A 219 1.28 -5.83 -16.20
N THR A 220 1.51 -5.90 -14.91
CA THR A 220 0.57 -6.52 -13.98
C THR A 220 -0.75 -5.73 -13.93
N GLN A 221 -1.83 -6.43 -13.60
CA GLN A 221 -3.10 -5.79 -13.29
C GLN A 221 -3.17 -5.46 -11.79
N PRO A 222 -3.97 -4.47 -11.37
CA PRO A 222 -4.19 -4.20 -9.94
C PRO A 222 -4.61 -5.44 -9.14
N GLU A 223 -5.34 -6.35 -9.76
CA GLU A 223 -5.80 -7.61 -9.18
C GLU A 223 -4.65 -8.58 -8.87
N ASP A 224 -3.58 -8.58 -9.67
CA ASP A 224 -2.39 -9.40 -9.43
C ASP A 224 -1.71 -8.97 -8.12
N GLN A 225 -1.60 -7.66 -7.93
CA GLN A 225 -1.06 -7.08 -6.70
C GLN A 225 -1.99 -7.36 -5.51
N ALA A 226 -3.31 -7.20 -5.69
CA ALA A 226 -4.30 -7.47 -4.65
C ALA A 226 -4.25 -8.92 -4.16
N ASN A 227 -3.99 -9.89 -5.04
CA ASN A 227 -3.82 -11.30 -4.67
C ASN A 227 -2.60 -11.52 -3.75
N ALA A 228 -1.47 -10.89 -4.04
CA ALA A 228 -0.28 -10.94 -3.20
C ALA A 228 -0.52 -10.27 -1.82
N ILE A 229 -1.23 -9.14 -1.82
CA ILE A 229 -1.63 -8.43 -0.60
C ILE A 229 -2.56 -9.32 0.23
N LEU A 230 -3.54 -9.98 -0.38
CA LEU A 230 -4.46 -10.89 0.30
C LEU A 230 -3.73 -12.09 0.92
N PHE A 231 -2.74 -12.66 0.22
CA PHE A 231 -1.92 -13.73 0.76
C PHE A 231 -1.23 -13.30 2.05
N PHE A 232 -0.57 -12.13 2.07
CA PHE A 232 0.06 -11.62 3.29
C PHE A 232 -0.94 -11.20 4.37
N ALA A 233 -2.13 -10.74 4.01
CA ALA A 233 -3.18 -10.35 4.96
C ALA A 233 -3.82 -11.55 5.63
N SER A 234 -3.88 -12.71 4.97
CA SER A 234 -4.55 -13.93 5.44
C SER A 234 -3.66 -14.81 6.30
N ASP A 235 -4.27 -15.81 6.94
CA ASP A 235 -3.55 -16.81 7.73
C ASP A 235 -2.74 -17.82 6.89
N GLU A 236 -2.88 -17.77 5.55
CA GLU A 236 -2.06 -18.58 4.63
C GLU A 236 -0.57 -18.22 4.75
N SER A 237 -0.25 -16.99 5.12
CA SER A 237 1.11 -16.50 5.35
C SER A 237 1.51 -16.41 6.82
N LYS A 238 0.87 -17.19 7.71
CA LYS A 238 1.08 -17.13 9.17
C LYS A 238 2.53 -17.31 9.63
N ALA A 239 3.36 -17.99 8.84
CA ALA A 239 4.77 -18.24 9.14
C ALA A 239 5.71 -17.23 8.45
N ILE A 240 5.17 -16.25 7.70
CA ILE A 240 5.96 -15.28 6.93
C ILE A 240 5.90 -13.92 7.62
N ASN A 241 7.08 -13.41 8.02
CA ASN A 241 7.21 -12.12 8.71
C ASN A 241 8.51 -11.43 8.28
N GLY A 242 8.43 -10.17 7.88
CA GLY A 242 9.58 -9.39 7.41
C GLY A 242 9.94 -9.62 5.93
N GLU A 243 9.07 -10.29 5.17
CA GLU A 243 9.32 -10.62 3.77
C GLU A 243 9.01 -9.45 2.82
N THR A 244 9.67 -9.47 1.68
CA THR A 244 9.51 -8.51 0.59
C THR A 244 9.27 -9.27 -0.71
N LEU A 245 8.02 -9.27 -1.19
CA LEU A 245 7.59 -10.01 -2.37
C LEU A 245 7.50 -9.10 -3.60
N VAL A 246 8.30 -9.38 -4.62
CA VAL A 246 8.21 -8.73 -5.93
C VAL A 246 7.09 -9.37 -6.75
N VAL A 247 6.25 -8.56 -7.41
CA VAL A 247 5.14 -9.00 -8.27
C VAL A 247 5.22 -8.22 -9.58
N ASP A 248 5.90 -8.77 -10.58
CA ASP A 248 6.28 -8.06 -11.81
C ASP A 248 6.46 -8.96 -13.06
N TYR A 249 5.93 -10.18 -13.05
CA TYR A 249 6.15 -11.18 -14.10
C TYR A 249 7.63 -11.53 -14.33
N GLY A 250 8.53 -11.24 -13.40
CA GLY A 250 9.96 -11.46 -13.57
C GLY A 250 10.69 -10.34 -14.32
N ALA A 251 10.05 -9.19 -14.52
CA ALA A 251 10.63 -8.07 -15.26
C ALA A 251 11.93 -7.52 -14.68
N THR A 252 12.23 -7.84 -13.41
CA THR A 252 13.43 -7.38 -12.70
C THR A 252 14.41 -8.49 -12.29
N ILE A 253 14.28 -9.68 -12.87
CA ILE A 253 15.23 -10.79 -12.64
C ILE A 253 16.48 -10.65 -13.50
#